data_6c059ee8862a67f17a74ce0f722ba810
#
_entry.id   6c059ee8862a67f17a74ce0f722ba810
#
_cell.length_a   1.000
_cell.length_b   1.000
_cell.length_c   1.000
_cell.angle_alpha   90.00
_cell.angle_beta   90.00
_cell.angle_gamma   90.00
#
_symmetry.space_group_name_H-M   'P 1'
#
loop_
_entity.id
_entity.type
_entity.pdbx_description
1 polymer ?
#
loop_
_entity_poly.entity_id
_entity_poly.type
_entity_poly.pdbx_seq_one_letter_code
_entity_poly.pdbx_strand_id
1 'polypeptide(L)'
;MTEADRETASVVAFVGATGGAGTTRTVVEIAAALAADGREVCVVDAAYATQGLGEYLEGRLAPDVTALVTDERETDLDAGLVGMDLDVPGRVAALPANAPFERLARAKTVAAAEALEARVGTAADRFDHVLLDVPPIAANQAVAAVDAGDRVAIVAPGTARGIEAVQRTHERLADVGSEASLVVSVRGDETGDLSVPATDATDAASAPACLRRSDAFATAIERVAAAAIGDEVAVPEERGSLLGTVGEYVGR
;
A
#
# COMPACT_ATOMS: atom_id res chain seq x y z
N MET A 1 26.04 9.60 -8.29
CA MET A 1 24.84 10.16 -7.66
C MET A 1 25.21 10.36 -6.21
N THR A 2 25.35 11.58 -5.78
CA THR A 2 25.75 11.92 -4.41
C THR A 2 24.51 11.86 -3.51
N GLU A 3 24.71 11.49 -2.25
CA GLU A 3 23.71 11.34 -1.17
C GLU A 3 22.81 12.59 -0.93
N ALA A 4 23.15 13.70 -1.58
CA ALA A 4 22.47 14.99 -1.48
C ALA A 4 21.28 15.18 -2.45
N ASP A 5 21.05 14.26 -3.40
CA ASP A 5 20.00 14.34 -4.42
C ASP A 5 18.84 13.36 -4.19
N ARG A 6 18.80 12.64 -3.06
CA ARG A 6 17.60 11.88 -2.70
C ARG A 6 16.58 12.85 -2.11
N GLU A 7 15.56 13.13 -2.86
CA GLU A 7 14.32 13.72 -2.34
C GLU A 7 13.87 12.87 -1.14
N THR A 8 13.48 13.50 -0.04
CA THR A 8 13.09 12.79 1.19
C THR A 8 11.95 11.84 0.83
N ALA A 9 12.12 10.55 1.15
CA ALA A 9 11.10 9.55 0.88
C ALA A 9 9.75 9.97 1.47
N SER A 10 8.66 9.80 0.73
CA SER A 10 7.34 10.06 1.30
C SER A 10 6.76 8.78 1.92
N VAL A 11 6.33 8.90 3.17
CA VAL A 11 5.62 7.85 3.90
C VAL A 11 4.13 8.16 3.91
N VAL A 12 3.31 7.26 3.34
CA VAL A 12 1.86 7.45 3.27
C VAL A 12 1.12 6.35 4.01
N ALA A 13 0.32 6.73 5.01
CA ALA A 13 -0.54 5.81 5.74
C ALA A 13 -1.92 5.72 5.07
N PHE A 14 -2.28 4.55 4.56
CA PHE A 14 -3.61 4.26 4.03
C PHE A 14 -4.47 3.60 5.11
N VAL A 15 -5.40 4.34 5.67
CA VAL A 15 -6.25 3.89 6.79
C VAL A 15 -7.59 3.39 6.26
N GLY A 16 -7.89 2.12 6.49
CA GLY A 16 -9.20 1.57 6.18
C GLY A 16 -10.28 2.14 7.10
N ALA A 17 -11.30 2.78 6.57
CA ALA A 17 -12.41 3.30 7.38
C ALA A 17 -13.24 2.18 8.02
N THR A 18 -13.26 0.99 7.40
CA THR A 18 -13.91 -0.22 7.90
C THR A 18 -13.08 -1.46 7.57
N GLY A 19 -13.33 -2.56 8.26
CA GLY A 19 -12.86 -3.87 7.82
C GLY A 19 -13.41 -4.18 6.42
N GLY A 20 -12.56 -4.69 5.53
CA GLY A 20 -12.94 -4.97 4.15
C GLY A 20 -13.14 -3.74 3.25
N ALA A 21 -12.66 -2.58 3.65
CA ALA A 21 -12.69 -1.36 2.83
C ALA A 21 -11.97 -1.52 1.48
N GLY A 22 -11.04 -2.46 1.37
CA GLY A 22 -10.20 -2.66 0.19
C GLY A 22 -8.85 -1.96 0.28
N THR A 23 -8.44 -1.55 1.49
CA THR A 23 -7.20 -0.82 1.75
C THR A 23 -5.99 -1.56 1.23
N THR A 24 -5.78 -2.82 1.63
CA THR A 24 -4.66 -3.66 1.17
C THR A 24 -4.58 -3.73 -0.35
N ARG A 25 -5.72 -3.98 -1.02
CA ARG A 25 -5.78 -4.00 -2.49
C ARG A 25 -5.39 -2.66 -3.09
N THR A 26 -5.91 -1.56 -2.56
CA THR A 26 -5.61 -0.21 -3.04
C THR A 26 -4.13 0.11 -2.89
N VAL A 27 -3.52 -0.24 -1.76
CA VAL A 27 -2.08 -0.05 -1.51
C VAL A 27 -1.23 -0.85 -2.50
N VAL A 28 -1.58 -2.11 -2.76
CA VAL A 28 -0.88 -2.97 -3.74
C VAL A 28 -0.96 -2.39 -5.16
N GLU A 29 -2.13 -1.90 -5.56
CA GLU A 29 -2.32 -1.28 -6.88
C GLU A 29 -1.52 0.03 -7.00
N ILE A 30 -1.52 0.88 -5.96
CA ILE A 30 -0.75 2.12 -5.92
C ILE A 30 0.75 1.83 -5.97
N ALA A 31 1.23 0.87 -5.17
CA ALA A 31 2.64 0.48 -5.18
C ALA A 31 3.10 0.02 -6.56
N ALA A 32 2.26 -0.76 -7.26
CA ALA A 32 2.55 -1.21 -8.60
C ALA A 32 2.54 -0.07 -9.62
N ALA A 33 1.62 0.90 -9.51
CA ALA A 33 1.59 2.07 -10.38
C ALA A 33 2.84 2.96 -10.19
N LEU A 34 3.28 3.17 -8.95
CA LEU A 34 4.52 3.89 -8.64
C LEU A 34 5.76 3.15 -9.17
N ALA A 35 5.80 1.83 -9.04
CA ALA A 35 6.89 1.04 -9.61
C ALA A 35 6.89 1.07 -11.14
N ALA A 36 5.74 1.17 -11.78
CA ALA A 36 5.65 1.36 -13.22
C ALA A 36 6.17 2.73 -13.69
N ASP A 37 6.11 3.75 -12.81
CA ASP A 37 6.76 5.06 -12.98
C ASP A 37 8.28 5.03 -12.66
N GLY A 38 8.82 3.88 -12.31
CA GLY A 38 10.25 3.69 -12.04
C GLY A 38 10.64 3.88 -10.58
N ARG A 39 9.69 4.05 -9.65
CA ARG A 39 9.96 4.27 -8.22
C ARG A 39 10.27 2.96 -7.49
N GLU A 40 11.08 3.05 -6.44
CA GLU A 40 11.31 1.97 -5.48
C GLU A 40 10.35 2.13 -4.30
N VAL A 41 9.42 1.17 -4.12
CA VAL A 41 8.33 1.26 -3.16
C VAL A 41 8.40 0.16 -2.12
N CYS A 42 8.27 0.53 -0.83
CA CYS A 42 8.09 -0.41 0.26
C CYS A 42 6.63 -0.40 0.73
N VAL A 43 5.99 -1.56 0.83
CA VAL A 43 4.66 -1.71 1.43
C VAL A 43 4.80 -2.39 2.79
N VAL A 44 4.31 -1.75 3.86
CA VAL A 44 4.35 -2.29 5.23
C VAL A 44 2.93 -2.60 5.71
N ASP A 45 2.70 -3.84 6.12
CA ASP A 45 1.41 -4.30 6.65
C ASP A 45 1.30 -4.01 8.16
N ALA A 46 0.50 -3.02 8.53
CA ALA A 46 0.11 -2.76 9.92
C ALA A 46 -1.25 -3.41 10.27
N ALA A 47 -1.91 -4.07 9.33
CA ALA A 47 -3.19 -4.75 9.50
C ALA A 47 -3.01 -6.18 10.07
N TYR A 48 -2.27 -6.30 11.16
CA TYR A 48 -1.83 -7.57 11.77
C TYR A 48 -2.95 -8.59 12.03
N ALA A 49 -4.17 -8.16 12.22
CA ALA A 49 -5.29 -9.06 12.49
C ALA A 49 -5.83 -9.75 11.23
N THR A 50 -5.76 -9.07 10.09
CA THR A 50 -6.27 -9.58 8.80
C THR A 50 -5.18 -10.23 7.97
N GLN A 51 -3.92 -9.73 8.07
CA GLN A 51 -2.74 -10.27 7.37
C GLN A 51 -2.96 -10.38 5.85
N GLY A 52 -3.74 -9.43 5.28
CA GLY A 52 -4.21 -9.53 3.91
C GLY A 52 -3.13 -9.32 2.86
N LEU A 53 -2.04 -8.60 3.19
CA LEU A 53 -0.95 -8.34 2.24
C LEU A 53 -0.27 -9.64 1.79
N GLY A 54 -0.19 -10.63 2.66
CA GLY A 54 0.40 -11.93 2.35
C GLY A 54 -0.30 -12.67 1.19
N GLU A 55 -1.58 -12.40 0.92
CA GLU A 55 -2.32 -13.01 -0.19
C GLU A 55 -1.84 -12.56 -1.58
N TYR A 56 -1.13 -11.43 -1.64
CA TYR A 56 -0.59 -10.82 -2.87
C TYR A 56 0.88 -11.19 -3.12
N LEU A 57 1.48 -11.97 -2.24
CA LEU A 57 2.91 -12.27 -2.26
C LEU A 57 3.15 -13.76 -2.47
N GLU A 58 4.20 -14.07 -3.21
CA GLU A 58 4.65 -15.44 -3.40
C GLU A 58 5.87 -15.75 -2.53
N GLY A 59 6.03 -17.01 -2.15
CA GLY A 59 7.21 -17.48 -1.44
C GLY A 59 7.08 -17.48 0.09
N ARG A 60 8.21 -17.28 0.77
CA ARG A 60 8.28 -17.38 2.23
C ARG A 60 8.00 -16.03 2.89
N LEU A 61 6.96 -15.96 3.71
CA LEU A 61 6.54 -14.76 4.45
C LEU A 61 7.11 -14.71 5.89
N ALA A 62 8.35 -15.16 6.09
CA ALA A 62 8.99 -15.18 7.42
C ALA A 62 10.50 -14.92 7.31
N PRO A 63 11.07 -14.05 8.20
CA PRO A 63 10.35 -13.32 9.25
C PRO A 63 9.36 -12.30 8.67
N ASP A 64 8.27 -12.06 9.38
CA ASP A 64 7.23 -11.10 9.01
C ASP A 64 7.36 -9.80 9.85
N VAL A 65 6.59 -8.75 9.54
CA VAL A 65 6.66 -7.48 10.28
C VAL A 65 6.47 -7.68 11.77
N THR A 66 5.59 -8.60 12.20
CA THR A 66 5.34 -8.85 13.62
C THR A 66 6.54 -9.48 14.32
N ALA A 67 7.34 -10.29 13.62
CA ALA A 67 8.60 -10.80 14.14
C ALA A 67 9.62 -9.66 14.29
N LEU A 68 9.74 -8.79 13.30
CA LEU A 68 10.68 -7.67 13.32
C LEU A 68 10.41 -6.65 14.45
N VAL A 69 9.15 -6.54 14.90
CA VAL A 69 8.76 -5.60 15.96
C VAL A 69 8.64 -6.25 17.35
N THR A 70 8.73 -7.59 17.45
CA THR A 70 8.57 -8.29 18.74
C THR A 70 9.78 -9.12 19.16
N ASP A 71 10.70 -9.40 18.24
CA ASP A 71 11.87 -10.24 18.56
C ASP A 71 12.95 -9.40 19.25
N GLU A 72 13.53 -9.95 20.32
CA GLU A 72 14.60 -9.29 21.10
C GLU A 72 15.91 -9.16 20.30
N ARG A 73 16.04 -9.91 19.20
CA ARG A 73 17.20 -9.82 18.30
C ARG A 73 16.92 -8.75 17.27
N GLU A 74 17.89 -7.87 17.11
CA GLU A 74 17.89 -6.88 16.03
C GLU A 74 17.97 -7.60 14.67
N THR A 75 16.80 -7.84 14.09
CA THR A 75 16.68 -8.46 12.76
C THR A 75 16.65 -7.36 11.72
N ASP A 76 17.49 -7.43 10.70
CA ASP A 76 17.52 -6.46 9.62
C ASP A 76 16.16 -6.43 8.88
N LEU A 77 15.76 -5.26 8.41
CA LEU A 77 14.55 -5.05 7.61
C LEU A 77 14.53 -5.98 6.39
N ASP A 78 15.69 -6.17 5.73
CA ASP A 78 15.81 -7.00 4.52
C ASP A 78 15.39 -8.47 4.75
N ALA A 79 15.56 -8.97 5.96
CA ALA A 79 15.17 -10.34 6.26
C ALA A 79 13.65 -10.57 6.17
N GLY A 80 12.86 -9.51 6.36
CA GLY A 80 11.39 -9.57 6.29
C GLY A 80 10.80 -9.10 4.97
N LEU A 81 11.60 -8.46 4.11
CA LEU A 81 11.12 -7.96 2.84
C LEU A 81 10.91 -9.09 1.82
N VAL A 82 9.77 -9.05 1.15
CA VAL A 82 9.41 -9.95 0.05
C VAL A 82 9.20 -9.12 -1.21
N GLY A 83 9.98 -9.37 -2.26
CA GLY A 83 9.80 -8.69 -3.54
C GLY A 83 8.53 -9.14 -4.25
N MET A 84 7.84 -8.21 -4.89
CA MET A 84 6.78 -8.53 -5.85
C MET A 84 7.40 -8.65 -7.24
N ASP A 85 7.17 -9.79 -7.92
CA ASP A 85 7.67 -10.02 -9.28
C ASP A 85 6.77 -9.29 -10.29
N LEU A 86 7.17 -8.07 -10.63
CA LEU A 86 6.46 -7.18 -11.55
C LEU A 86 7.37 -6.82 -12.71
N ASP A 87 6.85 -6.94 -13.93
CA ASP A 87 7.57 -6.50 -15.15
C ASP A 87 7.40 -4.98 -15.33
N VAL A 88 8.14 -4.22 -14.52
CA VAL A 88 8.08 -2.75 -14.46
C VAL A 88 9.48 -2.16 -14.23
N PRO A 89 9.73 -0.88 -14.58
CA PRO A 89 11.05 -0.24 -14.43
C PRO A 89 11.54 -0.13 -12.98
N GLY A 90 10.64 0.13 -12.04
CA GLY A 90 10.92 0.22 -10.60
C GLY A 90 10.78 -1.12 -9.89
N ARG A 91 10.58 -1.09 -8.58
CA ARG A 91 10.36 -2.30 -7.79
C ARG A 91 9.40 -2.08 -6.62
N VAL A 92 8.72 -3.16 -6.24
CA VAL A 92 7.94 -3.21 -4.99
C VAL A 92 8.53 -4.27 -4.08
N ALA A 93 8.81 -3.88 -2.83
CA ALA A 93 9.13 -4.80 -1.74
C ALA A 93 8.05 -4.66 -0.66
N ALA A 94 7.57 -5.77 -0.13
CA ALA A 94 6.52 -5.80 0.88
C ALA A 94 7.04 -6.41 2.18
N LEU A 95 6.63 -5.84 3.30
CA LEU A 95 6.85 -6.37 4.64
C LEU A 95 5.50 -6.84 5.20
N PRO A 96 5.08 -8.09 4.91
CA PRO A 96 3.76 -8.58 5.29
C PRO A 96 3.66 -8.90 6.78
N ALA A 97 2.44 -8.93 7.32
CA ALA A 97 2.11 -9.62 8.56
C ALA A 97 1.74 -11.08 8.25
N ASN A 98 2.34 -12.01 8.98
CA ASN A 98 2.04 -13.45 8.88
C ASN A 98 2.32 -14.14 10.23
N ALA A 99 1.61 -13.72 11.26
CA ALA A 99 1.89 -14.11 12.63
C ALA A 99 0.89 -15.12 13.18
N PRO A 100 1.34 -16.08 14.01
CA PRO A 100 0.43 -16.83 14.85
C PRO A 100 -0.22 -15.92 15.89
N PHE A 101 -1.40 -16.29 16.37
CA PHE A 101 -2.20 -15.49 17.31
C PHE A 101 -1.42 -15.01 18.54
N GLU A 102 -0.53 -15.84 19.06
CA GLU A 102 0.28 -15.51 20.24
C GLU A 102 1.21 -14.30 19.98
N ARG A 103 1.82 -14.22 18.80
CA ARG A 103 2.68 -13.09 18.41
C ARG A 103 1.85 -11.81 18.17
N LEU A 104 0.64 -11.93 17.65
CA LEU A 104 -0.24 -10.78 17.43
C LEU A 104 -0.50 -9.97 18.71
N ALA A 105 -0.65 -10.63 19.86
CA ALA A 105 -0.84 -9.94 21.13
C ALA A 105 0.39 -9.11 21.51
N ARG A 106 1.60 -9.65 21.30
CA ARG A 106 2.86 -8.94 21.56
C ARG A 106 3.09 -7.80 20.57
N ALA A 107 2.76 -7.99 19.30
CA ALA A 107 2.93 -6.99 18.24
C ALA A 107 2.00 -5.76 18.40
N LYS A 108 1.03 -5.80 19.32
CA LYS A 108 0.11 -4.69 19.63
C LYS A 108 0.49 -3.90 20.89
N THR A 109 1.64 -4.20 21.50
CA THR A 109 2.14 -3.44 22.65
C THR A 109 2.71 -2.10 22.21
N VAL A 110 2.87 -1.17 23.16
CA VAL A 110 3.49 0.16 22.91
C VAL A 110 4.93 -0.02 22.39
N ALA A 111 5.72 -0.89 23.00
CA ALA A 111 7.10 -1.13 22.56
C ALA A 111 7.18 -1.69 21.13
N ALA A 112 6.22 -2.54 20.72
CA ALA A 112 6.17 -3.04 19.36
C ALA A 112 5.70 -1.94 18.36
N ALA A 113 4.89 -0.99 18.81
CA ALA A 113 4.48 0.16 18.02
C ALA A 113 5.67 1.10 17.76
N GLU A 114 6.47 1.42 18.80
CA GLU A 114 7.72 2.18 18.66
C GLU A 114 8.72 1.48 17.74
N ALA A 115 8.81 0.14 17.83
CA ALA A 115 9.64 -0.63 16.92
C ALA A 115 9.13 -0.57 15.47
N LEU A 116 7.82 -0.51 15.24
CA LEU A 116 7.24 -0.35 13.90
C LEU A 116 7.66 1.00 13.30
N GLU A 117 7.55 2.09 14.05
CA GLU A 117 7.99 3.42 13.61
C GLU A 117 9.46 3.41 13.19
N ALA A 118 10.34 2.79 13.98
CA ALA A 118 11.75 2.64 13.65
C ALA A 118 11.97 1.83 12.35
N ARG A 119 11.15 0.79 12.09
CA ARG A 119 11.23 0.01 10.84
C ARG A 119 10.73 0.81 9.65
N VAL A 120 9.68 1.61 9.81
CA VAL A 120 9.19 2.53 8.77
C VAL A 120 10.26 3.56 8.44
N GLY A 121 10.92 4.16 9.43
CA GLY A 121 12.05 5.08 9.21
C GLY A 121 13.20 4.41 8.43
N THR A 122 13.58 3.16 8.82
CA THR A 122 14.59 2.39 8.07
C THR A 122 14.18 2.11 6.63
N ALA A 123 12.88 1.88 6.37
CA ALA A 123 12.38 1.70 5.01
C ALA A 123 12.43 3.02 4.23
N ALA A 124 12.10 4.15 4.85
CA ALA A 124 12.15 5.47 4.24
C ALA A 124 13.58 5.88 3.82
N ASP A 125 14.60 5.44 4.56
CA ASP A 125 16.02 5.66 4.18
C ASP A 125 16.43 4.89 2.91
N ARG A 126 15.62 3.94 2.44
CA ARG A 126 16.03 2.94 1.41
C ARG A 126 15.14 2.92 0.17
N PHE A 127 13.92 3.40 0.28
CA PHE A 127 12.93 3.42 -0.79
C PHE A 127 12.51 4.85 -1.10
N ASP A 128 12.03 5.10 -2.32
CA ASP A 128 11.51 6.41 -2.71
C ASP A 128 10.17 6.69 -2.00
N HIS A 129 9.36 5.64 -1.78
CA HIS A 129 8.08 5.74 -1.09
C HIS A 129 7.85 4.55 -0.15
N VAL A 130 7.24 4.82 1.01
CA VAL A 130 6.76 3.79 1.94
C VAL A 130 5.24 3.93 2.08
N LEU A 131 4.52 2.86 1.74
CA LEU A 131 3.06 2.81 1.85
C LEU A 131 2.68 1.89 3.01
N LEU A 132 1.90 2.41 3.96
CA LEU A 132 1.48 1.66 5.14
C LEU A 132 0.03 1.20 4.95
N ASP A 133 -0.21 -0.12 4.99
CA ASP A 133 -1.56 -0.70 5.00
C ASP A 133 -2.08 -0.72 6.44
N VAL A 134 -2.94 0.24 6.78
CA VAL A 134 -3.38 0.49 8.15
C VAL A 134 -4.84 0.07 8.34
N PRO A 135 -5.13 -0.79 9.34
CA PRO A 135 -6.50 -1.15 9.67
C PRO A 135 -7.24 0.05 10.29
N PRO A 136 -8.57 -0.04 10.52
CA PRO A 136 -9.28 0.95 11.31
C PRO A 136 -8.57 1.22 12.64
N ILE A 137 -8.37 2.50 12.98
CA ILE A 137 -7.57 2.92 14.14
C ILE A 137 -8.25 2.44 15.43
N ALA A 138 -7.66 1.43 16.06
CA ALA A 138 -8.18 0.80 17.26
C ALA A 138 -7.08 0.12 18.12
N ALA A 139 -5.80 0.23 17.73
CA ALA A 139 -4.68 -0.41 18.42
C ALA A 139 -3.37 0.34 18.15
N ASN A 140 -2.37 0.15 19.02
CA ASN A 140 -1.12 0.90 19.03
C ASN A 140 -0.37 0.88 17.69
N GLN A 141 -0.32 -0.26 16.99
CA GLN A 141 0.36 -0.33 15.69
C GLN A 141 -0.32 0.52 14.60
N ALA A 142 -1.66 0.71 14.68
CA ALA A 142 -2.35 1.58 13.74
C ALA A 142 -2.08 3.06 14.04
N VAL A 143 -1.94 3.43 15.31
CA VAL A 143 -1.54 4.78 15.72
C VAL A 143 -0.11 5.04 15.26
N ALA A 144 0.83 4.14 15.58
CA ALA A 144 2.23 4.25 15.16
C ALA A 144 2.40 4.36 13.64
N ALA A 145 1.61 3.59 12.86
CA ALA A 145 1.64 3.69 11.41
C ALA A 145 1.11 5.03 10.89
N VAL A 146 0.12 5.63 11.57
CA VAL A 146 -0.38 6.97 11.26
C VAL A 146 0.65 8.04 11.62
N ASP A 147 1.26 7.93 12.81
CA ASP A 147 2.27 8.89 13.30
C ASP A 147 3.57 8.87 12.48
N ALA A 148 3.93 7.70 11.93
CA ALA A 148 5.07 7.56 11.03
C ALA A 148 4.80 8.10 9.60
N GLY A 149 3.54 8.37 9.25
CA GLY A 149 3.15 8.85 7.93
C GLY A 149 3.30 10.37 7.78
N ASP A 150 3.95 10.83 6.71
CA ASP A 150 3.95 12.25 6.31
C ASP A 150 2.56 12.69 5.84
N ARG A 151 1.79 11.74 5.32
CA ARG A 151 0.43 11.92 4.80
C ARG A 151 -0.46 10.75 5.19
N VAL A 152 -1.75 11.02 5.38
CA VAL A 152 -2.75 10.01 5.69
C VAL A 152 -3.86 10.04 4.65
N ALA A 153 -4.14 8.87 4.06
CA ALA A 153 -5.26 8.67 3.15
C ALA A 153 -6.28 7.72 3.79
N ILE A 154 -7.55 8.11 3.83
CA ILE A 154 -8.63 7.22 4.27
C ILE A 154 -9.15 6.45 3.06
N VAL A 155 -9.26 5.13 3.17
CA VAL A 155 -9.87 4.27 2.15
C VAL A 155 -11.21 3.76 2.66
N ALA A 156 -12.28 4.05 1.92
CA ALA A 156 -13.64 3.69 2.30
C ALA A 156 -14.44 3.13 1.12
N PRO A 157 -15.39 2.20 1.34
CA PRO A 157 -16.31 1.80 0.28
C PRO A 157 -17.22 2.96 -0.09
N GLY A 158 -17.49 3.14 -1.40
CA GLY A 158 -18.36 4.20 -1.95
C GLY A 158 -19.84 3.95 -1.66
N THR A 159 -20.22 3.90 -0.38
CA THR A 159 -21.57 3.61 0.10
C THR A 159 -21.95 4.56 1.24
N ALA A 160 -23.24 4.67 1.56
CA ALA A 160 -23.71 5.47 2.69
C ALA A 160 -23.01 5.09 4.02
N ARG A 161 -22.77 3.79 4.24
CA ARG A 161 -22.01 3.31 5.42
C ARG A 161 -20.54 3.73 5.36
N GLY A 162 -19.97 3.83 4.16
CA GLY A 162 -18.62 4.33 3.94
C GLY A 162 -18.49 5.79 4.37
N ILE A 163 -19.45 6.65 4.03
CA ILE A 163 -19.46 8.07 4.44
C ILE A 163 -19.43 8.18 5.97
N GLU A 164 -20.32 7.46 6.66
CA GLU A 164 -20.34 7.45 8.13
C GLU A 164 -19.03 6.92 8.73
N ALA A 165 -18.41 5.93 8.09
CA ALA A 165 -17.14 5.39 8.54
C ALA A 165 -15.99 6.39 8.35
N VAL A 166 -15.97 7.14 7.25
CA VAL A 166 -15.01 8.23 7.01
C VAL A 166 -15.08 9.28 8.12
N GLN A 167 -16.29 9.73 8.48
CA GLN A 167 -16.47 10.70 9.56
C GLN A 167 -15.89 10.18 10.88
N ARG A 168 -16.20 8.94 11.28
CA ARG A 168 -15.64 8.33 12.48
C ARG A 168 -14.13 8.17 12.41
N THR A 169 -13.57 7.96 11.22
CA THR A 169 -12.12 7.84 11.04
C THR A 169 -11.45 9.20 11.21
N HIS A 170 -12.03 10.28 10.68
CA HIS A 170 -11.56 11.64 10.93
C HIS A 170 -11.54 11.99 12.42
N GLU A 171 -12.60 11.65 13.16
CA GLU A 171 -12.66 11.87 14.62
C GLU A 171 -11.52 11.12 15.32
N ARG A 172 -11.27 9.85 14.96
CA ARG A 172 -10.19 9.05 15.55
C ARG A 172 -8.79 9.56 15.19
N LEU A 173 -8.59 10.06 13.96
CA LEU A 173 -7.34 10.70 13.57
C LEU A 173 -7.11 11.95 14.40
N ALA A 174 -8.13 12.79 14.59
CA ALA A 174 -8.03 13.96 15.43
C ALA A 174 -7.72 13.63 16.89
N ASP A 175 -8.29 12.54 17.45
CA ASP A 175 -8.00 12.06 18.81
C ASP A 175 -6.54 11.67 19.01
N VAL A 176 -5.84 11.25 17.95
CA VAL A 176 -4.41 10.93 17.97
C VAL A 176 -3.53 12.05 17.44
N GLY A 177 -4.10 13.23 17.19
CA GLY A 177 -3.35 14.42 16.76
C GLY A 177 -2.98 14.43 15.26
N SER A 178 -3.65 13.61 14.44
CA SER A 178 -3.42 13.51 13.01
C SER A 178 -4.66 13.92 12.21
N GLU A 179 -4.48 14.13 10.91
CA GLU A 179 -5.57 14.44 9.98
C GLU A 179 -5.38 13.72 8.65
N ALA A 180 -6.47 13.41 7.96
CA ALA A 180 -6.38 12.85 6.62
C ALA A 180 -6.23 13.96 5.58
N SER A 181 -5.28 13.79 4.68
CA SER A 181 -5.03 14.67 3.54
C SER A 181 -5.79 14.22 2.27
N LEU A 182 -6.34 13.00 2.26
CA LEU A 182 -7.02 12.41 1.12
C LEU A 182 -8.07 11.39 1.59
N VAL A 183 -9.23 11.40 0.95
CA VAL A 183 -10.26 10.37 1.09
C VAL A 183 -10.47 9.66 -0.24
N VAL A 184 -10.21 8.35 -0.26
CA VAL A 184 -10.36 7.50 -1.44
C VAL A 184 -11.61 6.64 -1.30
N SER A 185 -12.57 6.85 -2.18
CA SER A 185 -13.77 6.02 -2.31
C SER A 185 -13.50 4.84 -3.24
N VAL A 186 -13.81 3.62 -2.83
CA VAL A 186 -13.60 2.41 -3.65
C VAL A 186 -14.91 1.66 -3.89
N ARG A 187 -15.06 1.12 -5.11
CA ARG A 187 -16.18 0.25 -5.51
C ARG A 187 -17.56 0.87 -5.33
N GLY A 188 -17.73 2.14 -5.59
CA GLY A 188 -19.03 2.80 -5.47
C GLY A 188 -18.99 4.24 -5.94
N ASP A 189 -20.07 4.96 -5.63
CA ASP A 189 -20.23 6.35 -6.01
C ASP A 189 -19.21 7.25 -5.28
N GLU A 190 -18.99 8.42 -5.84
CA GLU A 190 -18.05 9.40 -5.35
C GLU A 190 -18.44 9.92 -3.96
N THR A 191 -17.80 9.41 -2.92
CA THR A 191 -17.99 9.82 -1.53
C THR A 191 -16.72 10.36 -0.89
N GLY A 192 -15.65 10.48 -1.67
CA GLY A 192 -14.34 10.98 -1.29
C GLY A 192 -13.80 12.01 -2.27
N ASP A 193 -12.55 12.43 -2.05
CA ASP A 193 -11.84 13.37 -2.94
C ASP A 193 -11.54 12.72 -4.30
N LEU A 194 -11.23 11.41 -4.25
CA LEU A 194 -11.00 10.57 -5.42
C LEU A 194 -11.79 9.27 -5.33
N SER A 195 -12.17 8.73 -6.48
CA SER A 195 -12.92 7.49 -6.58
C SER A 195 -12.19 6.47 -7.45
N VAL A 196 -12.10 5.24 -6.96
CA VAL A 196 -11.60 4.07 -7.68
C VAL A 196 -12.79 3.19 -8.03
N PRO A 197 -13.11 3.01 -9.31
CA PRO A 197 -14.25 2.20 -9.74
C PRO A 197 -14.05 0.72 -9.39
N ALA A 198 -15.13 -0.04 -9.38
CA ALA A 198 -15.05 -1.48 -9.25
C ALA A 198 -14.33 -2.08 -10.47
N THR A 199 -13.59 -3.17 -10.25
CA THR A 199 -12.98 -3.99 -11.29
C THR A 199 -13.49 -5.42 -11.20
N ASP A 200 -13.52 -6.15 -12.31
CA ASP A 200 -13.82 -7.59 -12.38
C ASP A 200 -12.63 -8.44 -11.90
N ALA A 201 -11.43 -7.86 -11.83
CA ALA A 201 -10.23 -8.49 -11.30
C ALA A 201 -10.24 -8.43 -9.75
N THR A 202 -11.07 -9.25 -9.10
CA THR A 202 -11.30 -9.18 -7.63
C THR A 202 -10.36 -10.05 -6.82
N ASP A 203 -9.82 -11.12 -7.40
CA ASP A 203 -8.93 -12.05 -6.70
C ASP A 203 -7.52 -11.47 -6.48
N ALA A 204 -6.85 -11.86 -5.41
CA ALA A 204 -5.48 -11.45 -5.13
C ALA A 204 -4.51 -11.83 -6.27
N ALA A 205 -4.67 -13.02 -6.86
CA ALA A 205 -3.88 -13.47 -8.01
C ALA A 205 -4.07 -12.61 -9.28
N SER A 206 -5.12 -11.80 -9.35
CA SER A 206 -5.36 -10.85 -10.45
C SER A 206 -4.72 -9.48 -10.21
N ALA A 207 -4.16 -9.24 -9.02
CA ALA A 207 -3.44 -8.02 -8.69
C ALA A 207 -1.97 -8.08 -9.14
N PRO A 208 -1.36 -6.94 -9.45
CA PRO A 208 -2.01 -5.65 -9.65
C PRO A 208 -2.74 -5.58 -11.00
N ALA A 209 -4.00 -5.16 -10.98
CA ALA A 209 -4.82 -5.05 -12.18
C ALA A 209 -4.50 -3.79 -12.99
N CYS A 210 -4.09 -2.71 -12.34
CA CYS A 210 -3.72 -1.45 -12.99
C CYS A 210 -2.58 -1.61 -14.00
N LEU A 211 -1.69 -2.58 -13.82
CA LEU A 211 -0.61 -2.87 -14.77
C LEU A 211 -1.04 -3.60 -16.03
N ARG A 212 -2.17 -4.29 -15.99
CA ARG A 212 -2.64 -5.17 -17.08
C ARG A 212 -3.69 -4.52 -17.96
N ARG A 213 -4.19 -3.35 -17.57
CA ARG A 213 -5.34 -2.68 -18.17
C ARG A 213 -5.03 -1.20 -18.39
N SER A 214 -5.59 -0.67 -19.47
CA SER A 214 -5.65 0.76 -19.76
C SER A 214 -7.12 1.16 -19.72
N ASP A 215 -7.71 1.17 -18.52
CA ASP A 215 -9.12 1.47 -18.29
C ASP A 215 -9.31 2.51 -17.17
N ALA A 216 -10.56 2.82 -16.87
CA ALA A 216 -10.91 3.79 -15.82
C ALA A 216 -10.36 3.40 -14.43
N PHE A 217 -10.19 2.09 -14.17
CA PHE A 217 -9.60 1.61 -12.91
C PHE A 217 -8.11 1.98 -12.83
N ALA A 218 -7.33 1.67 -13.86
CA ALA A 218 -5.91 2.00 -13.91
C ALA A 218 -5.67 3.51 -13.79
N THR A 219 -6.40 4.31 -14.57
CA THR A 219 -6.33 5.78 -14.50
C THR A 219 -6.69 6.31 -13.12
N ALA A 220 -7.70 5.72 -12.45
CA ALA A 220 -8.06 6.13 -11.10
C ALA A 220 -6.95 5.80 -10.09
N ILE A 221 -6.32 4.63 -10.18
CA ILE A 221 -5.18 4.24 -9.32
C ILE A 221 -4.00 5.21 -9.51
N GLU A 222 -3.66 5.57 -10.75
CA GLU A 222 -2.60 6.54 -11.04
C GLU A 222 -2.89 7.91 -10.41
N ARG A 223 -4.13 8.40 -10.52
CA ARG A 223 -4.54 9.66 -9.88
C ARG A 223 -4.48 9.60 -8.35
N VAL A 224 -4.88 8.47 -7.76
CA VAL A 224 -4.78 8.26 -6.31
C VAL A 224 -3.32 8.19 -5.88
N ALA A 225 -2.46 7.48 -6.63
CA ALA A 225 -1.03 7.42 -6.36
C ALA A 225 -0.41 8.83 -6.35
N ALA A 226 -0.64 9.61 -7.40
CA ALA A 226 -0.14 10.98 -7.51
C ALA A 226 -0.62 11.89 -6.35
N ALA A 227 -1.91 11.84 -6.03
CA ALA A 227 -2.47 12.62 -4.93
C ALA A 227 -1.92 12.20 -3.56
N ALA A 228 -1.71 10.89 -3.35
CA ALA A 228 -1.22 10.35 -2.09
C ALA A 228 0.24 10.75 -1.82
N ILE A 229 1.12 10.66 -2.83
CA ILE A 229 2.53 11.07 -2.67
C ILE A 229 2.73 12.58 -2.84
N GLY A 230 1.80 13.28 -3.48
CA GLY A 230 1.86 14.71 -3.75
C GLY A 230 2.80 15.07 -4.90
N ASP A 231 3.03 14.13 -5.82
CA ASP A 231 3.87 14.28 -7.00
C ASP A 231 3.18 13.68 -8.23
N GLU A 232 3.64 14.03 -9.43
CA GLU A 232 3.11 13.45 -10.67
C GLU A 232 3.54 11.99 -10.82
N VAL A 233 2.65 11.15 -11.33
CA VAL A 233 2.91 9.75 -11.66
C VAL A 233 2.65 9.56 -13.15
N ALA A 234 3.71 9.28 -13.90
CA ALA A 234 3.65 9.05 -15.34
C ALA A 234 3.75 7.55 -15.63
N VAL A 235 2.62 6.92 -15.92
CA VAL A 235 2.63 5.51 -16.31
C VAL A 235 2.74 5.43 -17.84
N PRO A 236 3.74 4.70 -18.41
CA PRO A 236 3.91 4.58 -19.85
C PRO A 236 2.68 4.04 -20.56
N GLU A 237 2.24 4.72 -21.64
CA GLU A 237 1.06 4.35 -22.42
C GLU A 237 1.21 3.00 -23.21
N GLU A 238 2.40 2.40 -23.26
CA GLU A 238 2.67 1.21 -24.05
C GLU A 238 2.29 -0.11 -23.35
N ARG A 239 1.02 -0.28 -22.98
CA ARG A 239 0.53 -1.55 -22.40
C ARG A 239 -0.33 -2.41 -23.32
N GLY A 240 -0.34 -2.14 -24.62
CA GLY A 240 -1.28 -2.79 -25.55
C GLY A 240 -0.78 -3.26 -26.91
N SER A 241 0.51 -3.27 -27.24
CA SER A 241 0.97 -3.47 -28.62
C SER A 241 2.06 -4.52 -28.85
N LEU A 242 2.11 -5.60 -28.11
CA LEU A 242 2.99 -6.74 -28.46
C LEU A 242 2.26 -7.96 -29.06
N LEU A 243 1.00 -7.82 -29.46
CA LEU A 243 0.22 -8.90 -30.12
C LEU A 243 -0.19 -8.57 -31.57
N GLY A 244 0.62 -7.83 -32.32
CA GLY A 244 0.24 -7.41 -33.67
C GLY A 244 1.34 -7.46 -34.70
N THR A 245 2.19 -8.51 -34.79
CA THR A 245 3.00 -8.72 -35.98
C THR A 245 3.42 -10.19 -36.12
N VAL A 246 2.44 -11.09 -36.25
CA VAL A 246 2.65 -12.42 -36.86
C VAL A 246 1.56 -12.61 -37.88
N GLY A 247 1.82 -12.27 -39.10
CA GLY A 247 0.88 -12.53 -40.17
C GLY A 247 1.18 -11.72 -41.43
N GLU A 248 2.19 -12.11 -42.19
CA GLU A 248 2.21 -12.04 -43.65
C GLU A 248 3.57 -12.44 -44.20
N TYR A 249 3.78 -13.72 -44.28
CA TYR A 249 4.70 -14.31 -45.26
C TYR A 249 4.12 -15.64 -45.73
N VAL A 250 3.09 -15.55 -46.57
CA VAL A 250 2.74 -16.65 -47.49
C VAL A 250 2.42 -16.03 -48.85
N GLY A 251 3.24 -16.34 -49.84
CA GLY A 251 2.82 -16.20 -51.21
C GLY A 251 3.84 -15.59 -52.18
N ARG A 252 4.82 -16.34 -52.61
CA ARG A 252 5.08 -16.59 -54.04
C ARG A 252 6.18 -17.61 -54.20
#